data_0e16452a1049e2dacc3b2b7d81594424
#
_entry.id   0e16452a1049e2dacc3b2b7d81594424
#
_cell.length_a   1.000
_cell.length_b   1.000
_cell.length_c   1.000
_cell.angle_alpha   90.00
_cell.angle_beta   90.00
_cell.angle_gamma   90.00
#
_symmetry.space_group_name_H-M   'P 1'
#
loop_
_entity.id
_entity.type
_entity.pdbx_description
1 polymer ?
#
loop_
_entity_poly.entity_id
_entity_poly.type
_entity_poly.pdbx_seq_one_letter_code
_entity_poly.pdbx_strand_id
1 'polypeptide(L)'
;MADQRFDIDAFERRSREGPCFVCLIADGDANQRADNEVIFEDDEVLVFLDRYPTVEGYVLVCPRRHVEHVTGDFSEDEYVALQRWVHRVGEALRRSVPTERLYVLSLGSQQGNRHVHWHVVAQPPGLAYREQQLGLLAKSIRGVLPFDPARNKGLAKRIRANLTVI
;
A
#
# COMPACT_ATOMS: atom_id res chain seq x y z
N MET A 1 -15.42 -12.93 14.05
CA MET A 1 -15.33 -13.09 12.58
C MET A 1 -14.13 -13.96 12.32
N ALA A 2 -14.25 -15.02 11.50
CA ALA A 2 -13.15 -15.94 11.24
C ALA A 2 -12.02 -15.18 10.53
N ASP A 3 -10.91 -15.06 11.20
CA ASP A 3 -9.68 -14.49 10.71
C ASP A 3 -9.20 -15.41 9.59
N GLN A 4 -9.27 -14.96 8.35
CA GLN A 4 -8.77 -15.72 7.23
C GLN A 4 -7.25 -15.74 7.37
N ARG A 5 -6.70 -16.90 7.80
CA ARG A 5 -5.25 -17.06 7.93
C ARG A 5 -4.59 -16.70 6.61
N PHE A 6 -3.70 -15.73 6.65
CA PHE A 6 -2.92 -15.34 5.50
C PHE A 6 -1.95 -16.44 5.11
N ASP A 7 -2.09 -16.99 3.91
CA ASP A 7 -1.16 -18.00 3.38
C ASP A 7 0.14 -17.33 2.93
N ILE A 8 1.09 -17.27 3.87
CA ILE A 8 2.38 -16.63 3.66
C ILE A 8 3.22 -17.38 2.62
N ASP A 9 3.14 -18.70 2.56
CA ASP A 9 3.92 -19.50 1.62
C ASP A 9 3.44 -19.29 0.18
N ALA A 10 2.13 -19.23 -0.03
CA ALA A 10 1.59 -18.90 -1.35
C ALA A 10 1.90 -17.45 -1.76
N PHE A 11 1.89 -16.51 -0.80
CA PHE A 11 2.29 -15.13 -1.04
C PHE A 11 3.77 -15.04 -1.43
N GLU A 12 4.65 -15.72 -0.71
CA GLU A 12 6.08 -15.76 -0.98
C GLU A 12 6.37 -16.35 -2.38
N ARG A 13 5.75 -17.48 -2.72
CA ARG A 13 5.90 -18.08 -4.07
C ARG A 13 5.50 -17.10 -5.17
N ARG A 14 4.32 -16.48 -5.06
CA ARG A 14 3.87 -15.49 -6.05
C ARG A 14 4.83 -14.29 -6.16
N SER A 15 5.34 -13.84 -5.02
CA SER A 15 6.28 -12.71 -5.00
C SER A 15 7.61 -13.04 -5.65
N ARG A 16 8.11 -14.28 -5.49
CA ARG A 16 9.40 -14.72 -6.05
C ARG A 16 9.32 -15.10 -7.53
N GLU A 17 8.28 -15.81 -7.91
CA GLU A 17 8.18 -16.47 -9.22
C GLU A 17 7.31 -15.69 -10.20
N GLY A 18 6.45 -14.82 -9.70
CA GLY A 18 5.54 -14.03 -10.50
C GLY A 18 6.17 -12.78 -11.10
N PRO A 19 5.53 -12.18 -12.10
CA PRO A 19 5.90 -10.87 -12.61
C PRO A 19 5.69 -9.79 -11.55
N CYS A 20 6.34 -8.64 -11.73
CA CYS A 20 6.16 -7.49 -10.86
C CYS A 20 4.71 -7.00 -10.85
N PHE A 21 4.02 -7.15 -9.72
CA PHE A 21 2.59 -6.78 -9.62
C PHE A 21 2.38 -5.26 -9.79
N VAL A 22 3.32 -4.42 -9.34
CA VAL A 22 3.24 -2.97 -9.52
C VAL A 22 3.31 -2.61 -11.01
N CYS A 23 4.24 -3.22 -11.76
CA CYS A 23 4.31 -3.02 -13.21
C CYS A 23 3.02 -3.46 -13.91
N LEU A 24 2.47 -4.62 -13.54
CA LEU A 24 1.21 -5.08 -14.11
C LEU A 24 0.05 -4.11 -13.84
N ILE A 25 -0.05 -3.54 -12.63
CA ILE A 25 -1.05 -2.51 -12.32
C ILE A 25 -0.82 -1.26 -13.17
N ALA A 26 0.44 -0.79 -13.26
CA ALA A 26 0.82 0.37 -14.04
C ALA A 26 0.53 0.21 -15.54
N ASP A 27 0.73 -0.99 -16.08
CA ASP A 27 0.47 -1.35 -17.48
C ASP A 27 -1.01 -1.63 -17.78
N GLY A 28 -1.87 -1.59 -16.76
CA GLY A 28 -3.32 -1.73 -16.94
C GLY A 28 -3.83 -3.17 -16.97
N ASP A 29 -3.08 -4.15 -16.43
CA ASP A 29 -3.55 -5.53 -16.32
C ASP A 29 -4.90 -5.60 -15.58
N ALA A 30 -5.92 -6.14 -16.26
CA ALA A 30 -7.29 -6.11 -15.76
C ALA A 30 -7.47 -6.91 -14.47
N ASN A 31 -6.76 -8.03 -14.31
CA ASN A 31 -6.85 -8.86 -13.11
C ASN A 31 -6.20 -8.17 -11.91
N GLN A 32 -5.01 -7.60 -12.11
CA GLN A 32 -4.33 -6.87 -11.05
C GLN A 32 -5.12 -5.64 -10.62
N ARG A 33 -5.71 -4.89 -11.56
CA ARG A 33 -6.54 -3.72 -11.26
C ARG A 33 -7.88 -4.08 -10.62
N ALA A 34 -8.45 -5.25 -10.89
CA ALA A 34 -9.63 -5.72 -10.19
C ALA A 34 -9.36 -6.02 -8.71
N ASP A 35 -8.15 -6.46 -8.41
CA ASP A 35 -7.72 -6.83 -7.07
C ASP A 35 -7.09 -5.67 -6.26
N ASN A 36 -6.55 -4.66 -6.96
CA ASN A 36 -5.84 -3.53 -6.36
C ASN A 36 -6.51 -2.22 -6.79
N GLU A 37 -7.37 -1.67 -5.95
CA GLU A 37 -8.11 -0.44 -6.26
C GLU A 37 -7.15 0.75 -6.37
N VAL A 38 -6.98 1.28 -7.58
CA VAL A 38 -6.11 2.43 -7.86
C VAL A 38 -6.78 3.71 -7.35
N ILE A 39 -6.07 4.46 -6.54
CA ILE A 39 -6.50 5.75 -5.98
C ILE A 39 -6.11 6.90 -6.90
N PHE A 40 -4.86 6.90 -7.34
CA PHE A 40 -4.30 7.94 -8.22
C PHE A 40 -3.17 7.33 -9.06
N GLU A 41 -3.01 7.83 -10.28
CA GLU A 41 -1.87 7.54 -11.14
C GLU A 41 -1.60 8.71 -12.09
N ASP A 42 -0.33 8.90 -12.40
CA ASP A 42 0.18 9.75 -13.47
C ASP A 42 1.42 9.10 -14.12
N ASP A 43 2.22 9.85 -14.83
CA ASP A 43 3.43 9.32 -15.49
C ASP A 43 4.56 8.98 -14.51
N GLU A 44 4.51 9.48 -13.28
CA GLU A 44 5.58 9.35 -12.28
C GLU A 44 5.20 8.43 -11.12
N VAL A 45 3.93 8.45 -10.68
CA VAL A 45 3.49 7.77 -9.47
C VAL A 45 2.24 6.92 -9.68
N LEU A 46 2.16 5.82 -8.92
CA LEU A 46 1.00 4.97 -8.81
C LEU A 46 0.64 4.79 -7.33
N VAL A 47 -0.63 5.06 -6.99
CA VAL A 47 -1.17 4.95 -5.63
C VAL A 47 -2.37 4.03 -5.63
N PHE A 48 -2.35 3.00 -4.79
CA PHE A 48 -3.45 2.02 -4.72
C PHE A 48 -3.59 1.40 -3.32
N LEU A 49 -4.74 0.78 -3.04
CA LEU A 49 -4.96 0.07 -1.80
C LEU A 49 -4.18 -1.27 -1.79
N ASP A 50 -3.54 -1.59 -0.66
CA ASP A 50 -2.95 -2.93 -0.47
C ASP A 50 -4.07 -3.99 -0.58
N ARG A 51 -3.85 -5.02 -1.40
CA ARG A 51 -4.77 -6.15 -1.59
C ARG A 51 -4.96 -6.97 -0.30
N TYR A 52 -3.94 -7.06 0.52
CA TYR A 52 -3.91 -7.86 1.74
C TYR A 52 -3.72 -6.98 2.99
N PRO A 53 -4.63 -6.03 3.22
CA PRO A 53 -4.46 -5.06 4.30
C PRO A 53 -4.71 -5.71 5.65
N THR A 54 -3.91 -5.35 6.64
CA THR A 54 -4.11 -5.77 8.04
C THR A 54 -5.10 -4.87 8.78
N VAL A 55 -5.32 -3.67 8.25
CA VAL A 55 -6.30 -2.69 8.74
C VAL A 55 -6.91 -1.94 7.57
N GLU A 56 -8.10 -1.34 7.77
CA GLU A 56 -8.65 -0.38 6.82
C GLU A 56 -7.71 0.83 6.73
N GLY A 57 -7.47 1.32 5.51
CA GLY A 57 -6.52 2.44 5.34
C GLY A 57 -5.07 1.98 5.21
N TYR A 58 -4.84 0.98 4.39
CA TYR A 58 -3.52 0.51 4.01
C TYR A 58 -3.29 0.83 2.52
N VAL A 59 -2.43 1.81 2.24
CA VAL A 59 -2.17 2.33 0.90
C VAL A 59 -0.71 2.09 0.52
N LEU A 60 -0.48 1.79 -0.75
CA LEU A 60 0.85 1.74 -1.34
C LEU A 60 1.06 2.94 -2.27
N VAL A 61 2.22 3.58 -2.16
CA VAL A 61 2.70 4.65 -3.03
C VAL A 61 3.97 4.18 -3.72
N CYS A 62 3.94 4.08 -5.04
CA CYS A 62 5.02 3.51 -5.84
C CYS A 62 5.47 4.51 -6.91
N PRO A 63 6.75 4.56 -7.28
CA PRO A 63 7.13 5.12 -8.58
C PRO A 63 6.49 4.29 -9.69
N ARG A 64 6.07 4.93 -10.78
CA ARG A 64 5.50 4.19 -11.92
C ARG A 64 6.55 3.36 -12.64
N ARG A 65 7.76 3.89 -12.79
CA ARG A 65 8.89 3.14 -13.37
C ARG A 65 9.39 2.09 -12.38
N HIS A 66 9.82 0.95 -12.89
CA HIS A 66 10.40 -0.12 -12.07
C HIS A 66 11.76 0.30 -11.52
N VAL A 67 11.86 0.35 -10.19
CA VAL A 67 13.11 0.59 -9.45
C VAL A 67 13.17 -0.36 -8.25
N GLU A 68 14.36 -0.74 -7.83
CA GLU A 68 14.57 -1.77 -6.81
C GLU A 68 15.27 -1.26 -5.55
N HIS A 69 16.00 -0.15 -5.62
CA HIS A 69 16.74 0.40 -4.49
C HIS A 69 16.11 1.70 -4.01
N VAL A 70 15.75 1.75 -2.71
CA VAL A 70 14.98 2.85 -2.10
C VAL A 70 15.63 4.22 -2.28
N THR A 71 16.95 4.29 -2.34
CA THR A 71 17.69 5.53 -2.58
C THR A 71 18.56 5.49 -3.82
N GLY A 72 19.14 4.33 -4.15
CA GLY A 72 20.16 4.20 -5.19
C GLY A 72 19.64 4.36 -6.62
N ASP A 73 18.35 4.12 -6.86
CA ASP A 73 17.75 4.17 -8.19
C ASP A 73 17.00 5.50 -8.46
N PHE A 74 17.13 6.46 -7.58
CA PHE A 74 16.51 7.78 -7.68
C PHE A 74 17.55 8.89 -7.68
N SER A 75 17.31 9.94 -8.44
CA SER A 75 17.91 11.24 -8.14
C SER A 75 17.29 11.80 -6.86
N GLU A 76 17.94 12.77 -6.22
CA GLU A 76 17.41 13.44 -5.04
C GLU A 76 16.07 14.09 -5.32
N ASP A 77 15.93 14.75 -6.48
CA ASP A 77 14.68 15.42 -6.88
C ASP A 77 13.54 14.41 -7.10
N GLU A 78 13.79 13.28 -7.76
CA GLU A 78 12.79 12.21 -7.93
C GLU A 78 12.36 11.64 -6.56
N TYR A 79 13.32 11.40 -5.67
CA TYR A 79 13.05 10.89 -4.34
C TYR A 79 12.17 11.90 -3.55
N VAL A 80 12.54 13.18 -3.56
CA VAL A 80 11.75 14.24 -2.89
C VAL A 80 10.37 14.40 -3.50
N ALA A 81 10.24 14.34 -4.83
CA ALA A 81 8.93 14.39 -5.50
C ALA A 81 8.03 13.24 -5.04
N LEU A 82 8.56 12.03 -4.95
CA LEU A 82 7.81 10.86 -4.46
C LEU A 82 7.45 10.99 -2.97
N GLN A 83 8.34 11.54 -2.12
CA GLN A 83 8.01 11.80 -0.70
C GLN A 83 6.91 12.85 -0.53
N ARG A 84 6.77 13.82 -1.43
CA ARG A 84 5.61 14.73 -1.44
C ARG A 84 4.30 13.97 -1.68
N TRP A 85 4.31 12.96 -2.55
CA TRP A 85 3.14 12.09 -2.75
C TRP A 85 2.84 11.24 -1.50
N VAL A 86 3.87 10.68 -0.87
CA VAL A 86 3.71 9.95 0.40
C VAL A 86 3.04 10.84 1.46
N HIS A 87 3.48 12.10 1.60
CA HIS A 87 2.86 13.07 2.50
C HIS A 87 1.40 13.36 2.14
N ARG A 88 1.11 13.68 0.88
CA ARG A 88 -0.27 13.97 0.42
C ARG A 88 -1.21 12.80 0.65
N VAL A 89 -0.77 11.59 0.31
CA VAL A 89 -1.55 10.36 0.51
C VAL A 89 -1.77 10.11 2.00
N GLY A 90 -0.76 10.31 2.83
CA GLY A 90 -0.88 10.19 4.29
C GLY A 90 -1.93 11.14 4.87
N GLU A 91 -1.94 12.41 4.46
CA GLU A 91 -2.93 13.39 4.92
C GLU A 91 -4.34 13.08 4.40
N ALA A 92 -4.46 12.67 3.13
CA ALA A 92 -5.74 12.25 2.58
C ALA A 92 -6.29 11.01 3.29
N LEU A 93 -5.43 10.04 3.60
CA LEU A 93 -5.79 8.83 4.33
C LEU A 93 -6.27 9.15 5.75
N ARG A 94 -5.52 9.98 6.49
CA ARG A 94 -5.86 10.43 7.84
C ARG A 94 -7.25 11.10 7.92
N ARG A 95 -7.67 11.78 6.86
CA ARG A 95 -9.00 12.39 6.74
C ARG A 95 -10.08 11.40 6.29
N SER A 96 -9.70 10.24 5.79
CA SER A 96 -10.61 9.26 5.21
C SER A 96 -11.01 8.12 6.15
N VAL A 97 -10.17 7.83 7.16
CA VAL A 97 -10.42 6.78 8.16
C VAL A 97 -10.01 7.25 9.56
N PRO A 98 -10.62 6.72 10.64
CA PRO A 98 -10.19 6.98 12.00
C PRO A 98 -8.72 6.60 12.18
N THR A 99 -7.88 7.59 12.51
CA THR A 99 -6.43 7.43 12.55
C THR A 99 -5.87 8.00 13.85
N GLU A 100 -5.28 7.14 14.67
CA GLU A 100 -4.51 7.56 15.84
C GLU A 100 -3.06 7.89 15.44
N ARG A 101 -2.47 7.07 14.54
CA ARG A 101 -1.12 7.26 14.02
C ARG A 101 -1.00 6.81 12.58
N LEU A 102 -0.12 7.48 11.82
CA LEU A 102 0.30 7.01 10.49
C LEU A 102 1.67 6.34 10.58
N TYR A 103 1.79 5.19 9.96
CA TYR A 103 3.08 4.55 9.70
C TYR A 103 3.43 4.70 8.23
N VAL A 104 4.65 5.15 7.98
CA VAL A 104 5.22 5.33 6.63
C VAL A 104 6.53 4.59 6.57
N LEU A 105 6.65 3.60 5.68
CA LEU A 105 7.84 2.77 5.58
C LEU A 105 7.95 2.13 4.19
N SER A 106 9.16 1.76 3.79
CA SER A 106 9.42 0.96 2.59
C SER A 106 10.02 -0.37 3.00
N LEU A 107 9.36 -1.47 2.68
CA LEU A 107 9.68 -2.83 3.11
C LEU A 107 9.74 -3.81 1.93
N GLY A 108 10.33 -3.43 0.82
CA GLY A 108 10.57 -4.34 -0.29
C GLY A 108 11.68 -5.35 0.01
N SER A 109 11.70 -6.47 -0.71
CA SER A 109 12.79 -7.43 -0.69
C SER A 109 13.41 -7.58 -2.07
N GLN A 110 14.71 -7.84 -2.13
CA GLN A 110 15.42 -8.09 -3.39
C GLN A 110 15.02 -9.41 -4.08
N GLN A 111 14.24 -10.25 -3.43
CA GLN A 111 13.82 -11.54 -3.97
C GLN A 111 12.39 -11.54 -4.52
N GLY A 112 11.48 -10.76 -3.97
CA GLY A 112 10.07 -10.79 -4.31
C GLY A 112 9.51 -9.41 -4.62
N ASN A 113 9.24 -8.62 -3.63
CA ASN A 113 8.71 -7.28 -3.75
C ASN A 113 9.82 -6.27 -4.08
N ARG A 114 10.54 -6.48 -5.19
CA ARG A 114 11.68 -5.64 -5.56
C ARG A 114 11.28 -4.22 -5.95
N HIS A 115 10.14 -4.06 -6.61
CA HIS A 115 9.66 -2.74 -6.99
C HIS A 115 9.45 -1.88 -5.75
N VAL A 116 10.19 -0.78 -5.65
CA VAL A 116 10.13 0.11 -4.50
C VAL A 116 8.72 0.65 -4.30
N HIS A 117 8.23 0.55 -3.07
CA HIS A 117 6.94 1.09 -2.68
C HIS A 117 6.98 1.54 -1.22
N TRP A 118 6.20 2.57 -0.92
CA TRP A 118 5.97 3.03 0.45
C TRP A 118 4.62 2.54 0.92
N HIS A 119 4.64 1.90 2.07
CA HIS A 119 3.44 1.60 2.84
C HIS A 119 3.03 2.84 3.62
N VAL A 120 1.80 3.29 3.44
CA VAL A 120 1.16 4.35 4.22
C VAL A 120 -0.03 3.73 4.92
N VAL A 121 0.08 3.57 6.24
CA VAL A 121 -0.86 2.76 7.03
C VAL A 121 -1.45 3.56 8.16
N ALA A 122 -2.77 3.64 8.20
CA ALA A 122 -3.50 4.30 9.27
C ALA A 122 -3.74 3.32 10.43
N GLN A 123 -3.02 3.51 11.54
CA GLN A 123 -3.33 2.81 12.78
C GLN A 123 -4.66 3.33 13.33
N PRO A 124 -5.67 2.47 13.51
CA PRO A 124 -6.91 2.87 14.15
C PRO A 124 -6.71 3.15 15.64
N PRO A 125 -7.57 3.99 16.27
CA PRO A 125 -7.53 4.23 17.70
C PRO A 125 -7.78 2.96 18.53
N GLY A 126 -7.18 2.91 19.72
CA GLY A 126 -7.47 1.88 20.72
C GLY A 126 -6.74 0.55 20.56
N LEU A 127 -5.76 0.46 19.67
CA LEU A 127 -4.93 -0.75 19.60
C LEU A 127 -4.03 -0.89 20.82
N ALA A 128 -3.94 -2.11 21.37
CA ALA A 128 -3.00 -2.42 22.43
C ALA A 128 -1.55 -2.18 21.93
N TYR A 129 -0.67 -1.73 22.81
CA TYR A 129 0.72 -1.37 22.43
C TYR A 129 1.45 -2.48 21.65
N ARG A 130 1.29 -3.74 22.04
CA ARG A 130 1.89 -4.90 21.37
C ARG A 130 1.38 -5.15 19.95
N GLU A 131 0.23 -4.58 19.58
CA GLU A 131 -0.41 -4.69 18.26
C GLU A 131 -0.09 -3.50 17.36
N GLN A 132 0.65 -2.52 17.88
CA GLN A 132 1.08 -1.34 17.15
C GLN A 132 2.39 -1.60 16.38
N GLN A 133 2.83 -0.62 15.58
CA GLN A 133 4.09 -0.68 14.83
C GLN A 133 4.19 -1.93 13.96
N LEU A 134 5.25 -2.72 14.09
CA LEU A 134 5.46 -3.94 13.30
C LEU A 134 4.38 -4.99 13.55
N GLY A 135 3.78 -5.03 14.75
CA GLY A 135 2.63 -5.89 15.04
C GLY A 135 1.44 -5.60 14.13
N LEU A 136 1.19 -4.32 13.82
CA LEU A 136 0.12 -3.93 12.90
C LEU A 136 0.35 -4.42 11.48
N LEU A 137 1.61 -4.49 11.03
CA LEU A 137 2.01 -4.82 9.67
C LEU A 137 2.22 -6.31 9.44
N ALA A 138 2.34 -7.10 10.50
CA ALA A 138 2.65 -8.52 10.45
C ALA A 138 1.45 -9.36 9.96
N LYS A 139 1.30 -9.48 8.64
CA LYS A 139 0.20 -10.23 7.97
C LYS A 139 0.09 -11.69 8.48
N SER A 140 1.21 -12.34 8.73
CA SER A 140 1.27 -13.73 9.23
C SER A 140 0.78 -13.89 10.68
N ILE A 141 0.86 -12.84 11.48
CA ILE A 141 0.46 -12.84 12.90
C ILE A 141 -0.95 -12.28 13.07
N ARG A 142 -1.20 -11.12 12.49
CA ARG A 142 -2.46 -10.38 12.61
C ARG A 142 -3.56 -10.92 11.70
N GLY A 143 -3.19 -11.57 10.59
CA GLY A 143 -4.10 -11.87 9.50
C GLY A 143 -4.33 -10.66 8.60
N VAL A 144 -5.20 -10.82 7.62
CA VAL A 144 -5.59 -9.77 6.67
C VAL A 144 -7.10 -9.62 6.65
N LEU A 145 -7.57 -8.41 6.33
CA LEU A 145 -8.99 -8.16 6.16
C LEU A 145 -9.51 -8.93 4.94
N PRO A 146 -10.73 -9.47 4.99
CA PRO A 146 -11.36 -10.09 3.84
C PRO A 146 -11.42 -9.12 2.66
N PHE A 147 -11.20 -9.63 1.45
CA PHE A 147 -11.33 -8.84 0.23
C PHE A 147 -12.79 -8.42 0.05
N ASP A 148 -13.02 -7.12 -0.07
CA ASP A 148 -14.33 -6.51 -0.25
C ASP A 148 -14.24 -5.37 -1.27
N PRO A 149 -14.61 -5.61 -2.54
CA PRO A 149 -14.53 -4.61 -3.60
C PRO A 149 -15.37 -3.35 -3.32
N ALA A 150 -16.53 -3.49 -2.69
CA ALA A 150 -17.41 -2.35 -2.39
C ALA A 150 -16.77 -1.43 -1.34
N ARG A 151 -16.24 -2.02 -0.27
CA ARG A 151 -15.48 -1.29 0.77
C ARG A 151 -14.26 -0.60 0.16
N ASN A 152 -13.49 -1.31 -0.67
CA ASN A 152 -12.28 -0.77 -1.28
C ASN A 152 -12.58 0.41 -2.21
N LYS A 153 -13.61 0.29 -3.07
CA LYS A 153 -14.08 1.40 -3.94
C LYS A 153 -14.54 2.60 -3.10
N GLY A 154 -15.30 2.35 -2.03
CA GLY A 154 -15.76 3.40 -1.12
C GLY A 154 -14.60 4.13 -0.44
N LEU A 155 -13.61 3.39 0.05
CA LEU A 155 -12.40 3.96 0.66
C LEU A 155 -11.57 4.75 -0.35
N ALA A 156 -11.29 4.19 -1.51
CA ALA A 156 -10.54 4.88 -2.56
C ALA A 156 -11.22 6.18 -3.00
N LYS A 157 -12.56 6.18 -3.12
CA LYS A 157 -13.33 7.40 -3.43
C LYS A 157 -13.13 8.49 -2.36
N ARG A 158 -13.17 8.12 -1.07
CA ARG A 158 -12.93 9.07 0.03
C ARG A 158 -11.52 9.63 -0.01
N ILE A 159 -10.50 8.76 -0.23
CA ILE A 159 -9.10 9.20 -0.30
C ILE A 159 -8.90 10.14 -1.50
N ARG A 160 -9.42 9.82 -2.69
CA ARG A 160 -9.36 10.70 -3.88
C ARG A 160 -9.95 12.08 -3.59
N ALA A 161 -11.10 12.14 -2.95
CA ALA A 161 -11.75 13.40 -2.60
C ALA A 161 -10.88 14.24 -1.65
N ASN A 162 -10.16 13.61 -0.74
CA ASN A 162 -9.26 14.27 0.20
C ASN A 162 -7.89 14.64 -0.42
N LEU A 163 -7.45 13.96 -1.50
CA LEU A 163 -6.23 14.34 -2.23
C LEU A 163 -6.38 15.67 -2.97
N THR A 164 -7.55 15.98 -3.48
CA THR A 164 -7.83 17.22 -4.24
C THR A 164 -7.86 18.48 -3.36
N VAL A 165 -7.88 18.34 -2.05
CA VAL A 165 -7.96 19.46 -1.09
C VAL A 165 -6.57 19.87 -0.57
N ILE A 166 -5.52 19.17 -0.96
CA ILE A 166 -4.12 19.41 -0.57
C ILE A 166 -3.33 19.92 -1.77
#